data_e0cb5e62853cb06fdb5a6dd13c06528e
#
_entry.id   e0cb5e62853cb06fdb5a6dd13c06528e
#
_cell.length_a   1.000
_cell.length_b   1.000
_cell.length_c   1.000
_cell.angle_alpha   90.00
_cell.angle_beta   90.00
_cell.angle_gamma   90.00
#
_symmetry.space_group_name_H-M   'P 1'
#
loop_
_entity.id
_entity.type
_entity.pdbx_description
1 polymer ?
#
loop_
_entity_poly.entity_id
_entity_poly.type
_entity_poly.pdbx_seq_one_letter_code
_entity_poly.pdbx_strand_id
1 'polypeptide(L)'
;MASASGESLEKLEDMIVRAAESTAAHVRAAKAAISSVIFGQDIVVERALVTVLSGGHALLVGVPGLAKTKLVETMGIALGLDAKRVQFTPDLMPSDILGTEVLEETPGGKRSFRFIAGPVFAQLLMADEINRASPRTQSALLQAMQEQHVTVAGARHDLPKPFHVLATQNPLEQEGTYPLPEAQLDRFLMEVDVDYPDLEAERKILFDTTGADETRAKAAMTADDLIAAQRLVRRLPVGESVVEAILALVRSARPGPEAGDIGKLISWGPGPRASQALMLAVRARALLEGRFAPSVDDVLELAEPVLKHRMALTFAARAEGKTIPNVIGRLKARIG
;
A
#
# COMPACT_ATOMS: atom_id res chain seq x y z
N MET A 1 -23.79 40.64 -19.43
CA MET A 1 -22.85 39.50 -19.72
C MET A 1 -22.12 38.95 -18.49
N ALA A 2 -22.02 39.66 -17.36
CA ALA A 2 -21.34 39.16 -16.15
C ALA A 2 -22.15 38.14 -15.29
N SER A 3 -23.49 38.09 -15.40
CA SER A 3 -24.31 37.17 -14.59
C SER A 3 -24.29 35.71 -15.07
N ALA A 4 -24.19 35.48 -16.37
CA ALA A 4 -24.16 34.13 -16.93
C ALA A 4 -22.86 33.36 -16.65
N SER A 5 -21.74 34.09 -16.41
CA SER A 5 -20.44 33.46 -16.02
C SER A 5 -20.40 33.07 -14.54
N GLY A 6 -21.10 33.79 -13.67
CA GLY A 6 -21.19 33.46 -12.23
C GLY A 6 -22.01 32.20 -11.96
N GLU A 7 -23.21 32.10 -12.55
CA GLU A 7 -24.05 30.89 -12.43
C GLU A 7 -23.39 29.61 -13.01
N SER A 8 -22.56 29.77 -14.04
CA SER A 8 -21.82 28.64 -14.62
C SER A 8 -20.68 28.17 -13.71
N LEU A 9 -20.02 29.10 -13.01
CA LEU A 9 -18.96 28.76 -12.04
C LEU A 9 -19.55 28.13 -10.78
N GLU A 10 -20.62 28.64 -10.23
CA GLU A 10 -21.31 28.11 -9.06
C GLU A 10 -21.83 26.67 -9.32
N LYS A 11 -22.42 26.41 -10.50
CA LYS A 11 -22.84 25.08 -10.91
C LYS A 11 -21.64 24.10 -11.06
N LEU A 12 -20.50 24.58 -11.53
CA LEU A 12 -19.29 23.76 -11.66
C LEU A 12 -18.71 23.43 -10.28
N GLU A 13 -18.68 24.40 -9.35
CA GLU A 13 -18.25 24.19 -7.97
C GLU A 13 -19.15 23.18 -7.26
N ASP A 14 -20.46 23.32 -7.36
CA ASP A 14 -21.43 22.36 -6.83
C ASP A 14 -21.24 20.94 -7.40
N MET A 15 -20.97 20.81 -8.68
CA MET A 15 -20.70 19.51 -9.30
C MET A 15 -19.41 18.88 -8.75
N ILE A 16 -18.35 19.66 -8.55
CA ILE A 16 -17.08 19.17 -8.00
C ILE A 16 -17.27 18.70 -6.55
N VAL A 17 -17.99 19.50 -5.73
CA VAL A 17 -18.27 19.15 -4.33
C VAL A 17 -19.08 17.84 -4.26
N ARG A 18 -20.17 17.73 -5.01
CA ARG A 18 -21.00 16.50 -5.05
C ARG A 18 -20.21 15.28 -5.53
N ALA A 19 -19.35 15.43 -6.53
CA ALA A 19 -18.49 14.34 -6.99
C ALA A 19 -17.50 13.90 -5.91
N ALA A 20 -16.93 14.84 -5.15
CA ALA A 20 -16.04 14.56 -4.03
C ALA A 20 -16.77 13.84 -2.87
N GLU A 21 -17.98 14.31 -2.52
CA GLU A 21 -18.83 13.68 -1.49
C GLU A 21 -19.25 12.25 -1.88
N SER A 22 -19.65 12.06 -3.14
CA SER A 22 -19.98 10.73 -3.67
C SER A 22 -18.78 9.79 -3.62
N THR A 23 -17.60 10.26 -4.03
CA THR A 23 -16.36 9.47 -3.96
C THR A 23 -16.03 9.09 -2.51
N ALA A 24 -16.14 10.03 -1.57
CA ALA A 24 -15.92 9.77 -0.15
C ALA A 24 -16.93 8.76 0.42
N ALA A 25 -18.18 8.78 -0.05
CA ALA A 25 -19.20 7.82 0.35
C ALA A 25 -18.87 6.40 -0.15
N HIS A 26 -18.43 6.23 -1.41
CA HIS A 26 -17.99 4.94 -1.94
C HIS A 26 -16.78 4.39 -1.17
N VAL A 27 -15.81 5.24 -0.86
CA VAL A 27 -14.62 4.84 -0.07
C VAL A 27 -15.02 4.34 1.33
N ARG A 28 -15.92 5.05 2.02
CA ARG A 28 -16.44 4.62 3.33
C ARG A 28 -17.24 3.31 3.23
N ALA A 29 -18.05 3.15 2.19
CA ALA A 29 -18.79 1.92 1.94
C ALA A 29 -17.85 0.72 1.70
N ALA A 30 -16.75 0.94 0.96
CA ALA A 30 -15.72 -0.09 0.77
C ALA A 30 -15.02 -0.45 2.09
N LYS A 31 -14.66 0.53 2.93
CA LYS A 31 -14.11 0.26 4.28
C LYS A 31 -15.09 -0.58 5.10
N ALA A 32 -16.37 -0.20 5.15
CA ALA A 32 -17.39 -0.93 5.88
C ALA A 32 -17.57 -2.37 5.36
N ALA A 33 -17.57 -2.56 4.03
CA ALA A 33 -17.68 -3.89 3.42
C ALA A 33 -16.48 -4.79 3.77
N ILE A 34 -15.26 -4.24 3.85
CA ILE A 34 -14.07 -5.00 4.25
C ILE A 34 -14.12 -5.32 5.75
N SER A 35 -14.43 -4.34 6.61
CA SER A 35 -14.50 -4.52 8.06
C SER A 35 -15.63 -5.45 8.49
N SER A 36 -16.65 -5.71 7.65
CA SER A 36 -17.69 -6.70 7.92
C SER A 36 -17.19 -8.14 7.81
N VAL A 37 -16.02 -8.39 7.21
CA VAL A 37 -15.42 -9.72 6.98
C VAL A 37 -14.11 -9.88 7.74
N ILE A 38 -13.36 -8.80 7.90
CA ILE A 38 -12.03 -8.79 8.55
C ILE A 38 -12.19 -8.22 9.96
N PHE A 39 -12.15 -9.09 10.96
CA PHE A 39 -12.35 -8.71 12.36
C PHE A 39 -11.03 -8.46 13.08
N GLY A 40 -10.98 -7.43 13.94
CA GLY A 40 -9.83 -7.12 14.80
C GLY A 40 -8.60 -6.60 14.08
N GLN A 41 -8.73 -6.21 12.81
CA GLN A 41 -7.65 -5.70 11.97
C GLN A 41 -7.98 -4.32 11.39
N ASP A 42 -8.73 -3.50 12.12
CA ASP A 42 -9.22 -2.21 11.61
C ASP A 42 -8.10 -1.28 11.15
N ILE A 43 -6.98 -1.25 11.89
CA ILE A 43 -5.78 -0.47 11.55
C ILE A 43 -5.14 -1.00 10.25
N VAL A 44 -5.06 -2.32 10.09
CA VAL A 44 -4.49 -2.95 8.89
C VAL A 44 -5.37 -2.66 7.67
N VAL A 45 -6.71 -2.78 7.82
CA VAL A 45 -7.70 -2.44 6.78
C VAL A 45 -7.56 -0.96 6.39
N GLU A 46 -7.47 -0.07 7.36
CA GLU A 46 -7.30 1.37 7.12
C GLU A 46 -6.01 1.66 6.34
N ARG A 47 -4.87 1.15 6.81
CA ARG A 47 -3.57 1.35 6.17
C ARG A 47 -3.49 0.76 4.77
N ALA A 48 -4.09 -0.41 4.55
CA ALA A 48 -4.19 -1.03 3.23
C ALA A 48 -5.04 -0.18 2.28
N LEU A 49 -6.20 0.33 2.73
CA LEU A 49 -7.05 1.25 1.95
C LEU A 49 -6.35 2.56 1.66
N VAL A 50 -5.70 3.19 2.66
CA VAL A 50 -4.89 4.40 2.46
C VAL A 50 -3.82 4.17 1.42
N THR A 51 -3.16 3.01 1.43
CA THR A 51 -2.15 2.63 0.43
C THR A 51 -2.74 2.60 -0.98
N VAL A 52 -3.86 1.92 -1.17
CA VAL A 52 -4.51 1.77 -2.48
C VAL A 52 -5.07 3.10 -2.98
N LEU A 53 -5.69 3.90 -2.11
CA LEU A 53 -6.18 5.25 -2.42
C LEU A 53 -5.04 6.22 -2.77
N SER A 54 -3.85 6.03 -2.21
CA SER A 54 -2.64 6.80 -2.55
C SER A 54 -2.05 6.41 -3.91
N GLY A 55 -2.50 5.30 -4.51
CA GLY A 55 -1.92 4.73 -5.73
C GLY A 55 -0.61 3.97 -5.47
N GLY A 56 -0.38 3.51 -4.23
CA GLY A 56 0.85 2.86 -3.78
C GLY A 56 0.74 1.35 -3.64
N HIS A 57 1.76 0.78 -3.01
CA HIS A 57 1.90 -0.64 -2.67
C HIS A 57 2.22 -0.75 -1.17
N ALA A 58 1.83 -1.84 -0.50
CA ALA A 58 2.16 -2.06 0.90
C ALA A 58 2.89 -3.38 1.13
N LEU A 59 3.72 -3.39 2.20
CA LEU A 59 4.31 -4.58 2.76
C LEU A 59 3.60 -4.91 4.08
N LEU A 60 2.94 -6.06 4.13
CA LEU A 60 2.25 -6.57 5.32
C LEU A 60 3.20 -7.52 6.06
N VAL A 61 3.63 -7.12 7.24
CA VAL A 61 4.54 -7.92 8.07
C VAL A 61 3.77 -8.55 9.22
N GLY A 62 3.80 -9.86 9.31
CA GLY A 62 3.10 -10.58 10.38
C GLY A 62 3.21 -12.09 10.24
N VAL A 63 2.96 -12.80 11.33
CA VAL A 63 3.00 -14.26 11.36
C VAL A 63 1.94 -14.90 10.47
N PRO A 64 2.08 -16.16 10.06
CA PRO A 64 1.05 -16.88 9.32
C PRO A 64 -0.26 -16.98 10.10
N GLY A 65 -1.40 -17.10 9.39
CA GLY A 65 -2.71 -17.30 10.01
C GLY A 65 -3.46 -16.02 10.41
N LEU A 66 -2.91 -14.84 10.19
CA LEU A 66 -3.52 -13.55 10.55
C LEU A 66 -4.38 -12.93 9.42
N ALA A 67 -5.07 -13.76 8.66
CA ALA A 67 -6.04 -13.36 7.63
C ALA A 67 -5.51 -12.43 6.52
N LYS A 68 -4.17 -12.34 6.28
CA LYS A 68 -3.59 -11.49 5.23
C LYS A 68 -4.16 -11.81 3.84
N THR A 69 -4.29 -13.09 3.50
CA THR A 69 -4.88 -13.54 2.23
C THR A 69 -6.35 -13.14 2.13
N LYS A 70 -7.12 -13.38 3.20
CA LYS A 70 -8.54 -13.01 3.25
C LYS A 70 -8.74 -11.51 3.10
N LEU A 71 -7.85 -10.69 3.68
CA LEU A 71 -7.88 -9.24 3.54
C LEU A 71 -7.74 -8.83 2.07
N VAL A 72 -6.75 -9.37 1.34
CA VAL A 72 -6.51 -8.99 -0.06
C VAL A 72 -7.66 -9.45 -0.96
N GLU A 73 -8.19 -10.66 -0.78
CA GLU A 73 -9.36 -11.17 -1.49
C GLU A 73 -10.60 -10.30 -1.23
N THR A 74 -10.83 -9.96 0.04
CA THR A 74 -11.95 -9.11 0.47
C THR A 74 -11.83 -7.70 -0.12
N MET A 75 -10.61 -7.13 -0.14
CA MET A 75 -10.35 -5.84 -0.79
C MET A 75 -10.61 -5.91 -2.30
N GLY A 76 -10.19 -6.98 -2.98
CA GLY A 76 -10.46 -7.18 -4.40
C GLY A 76 -11.96 -7.12 -4.70
N ILE A 77 -12.78 -7.83 -3.90
CA ILE A 77 -14.24 -7.83 -4.03
C ILE A 77 -14.83 -6.45 -3.72
N ALA A 78 -14.48 -5.85 -2.58
CA ALA A 78 -15.06 -4.59 -2.13
C ALA A 78 -14.74 -3.41 -3.06
N LEU A 79 -13.54 -3.42 -3.67
CA LEU A 79 -13.06 -2.39 -4.59
C LEU A 79 -13.35 -2.71 -6.07
N GLY A 80 -13.94 -3.87 -6.37
CA GLY A 80 -14.25 -4.30 -7.74
C GLY A 80 -13.01 -4.49 -8.60
N LEU A 81 -11.92 -5.03 -8.05
CA LEU A 81 -10.64 -5.23 -8.72
C LEU A 81 -10.42 -6.69 -9.09
N ASP A 82 -9.79 -6.93 -10.26
CA ASP A 82 -9.22 -8.23 -10.56
C ASP A 82 -8.04 -8.50 -9.61
N ALA A 83 -8.23 -9.45 -8.70
CA ALA A 83 -7.25 -9.79 -7.67
C ALA A 83 -6.64 -11.16 -7.95
N LYS A 84 -5.29 -11.25 -7.86
CA LYS A 84 -4.54 -12.50 -7.98
C LYS A 84 -3.58 -12.66 -6.81
N ARG A 85 -3.24 -13.92 -6.50
CA ARG A 85 -2.24 -14.27 -5.50
C ARG A 85 -1.11 -15.08 -6.12
N VAL A 86 0.11 -14.75 -5.72
CA VAL A 86 1.32 -15.52 -6.02
C VAL A 86 2.02 -15.84 -4.71
N GLN A 87 2.24 -17.13 -4.46
CA GLN A 87 3.09 -17.59 -3.37
C GLN A 87 4.54 -17.56 -3.81
N PHE A 88 5.37 -16.81 -3.11
CA PHE A 88 6.80 -16.76 -3.39
C PHE A 88 7.51 -17.96 -2.77
N THR A 89 8.31 -18.64 -3.58
CA THR A 89 9.09 -19.83 -3.20
C THR A 89 10.52 -19.68 -3.74
N PRO A 90 11.51 -20.40 -3.19
CA PRO A 90 12.90 -20.28 -3.64
C PRO A 90 13.13 -20.62 -5.12
N ASP A 91 12.30 -21.48 -5.68
CA ASP A 91 12.33 -21.92 -7.08
C ASP A 91 11.53 -21.05 -8.05
N LEU A 92 10.74 -20.09 -7.53
CA LEU A 92 9.93 -19.18 -8.35
C LEU A 92 10.81 -18.32 -9.25
N MET A 93 10.56 -18.36 -10.55
CA MET A 93 11.28 -17.58 -11.56
C MET A 93 10.58 -16.27 -11.90
N PRO A 94 11.31 -15.24 -12.38
CA PRO A 94 10.69 -14.01 -12.87
C PRO A 94 9.62 -14.22 -13.96
N SER A 95 9.83 -15.19 -14.85
CA SER A 95 8.85 -15.55 -15.90
C SER A 95 7.52 -16.06 -15.36
N ASP A 96 7.54 -16.69 -14.17
CA ASP A 96 6.31 -17.20 -13.54
C ASP A 96 5.41 -16.07 -13.04
N ILE A 97 6.01 -14.90 -12.74
CA ILE A 97 5.30 -13.71 -12.29
C ILE A 97 4.95 -12.81 -13.48
N LEU A 98 5.94 -12.54 -14.34
CA LEU A 98 5.81 -11.55 -15.43
C LEU A 98 5.11 -12.12 -16.65
N GLY A 99 5.18 -13.43 -16.85
CA GLY A 99 4.76 -14.09 -18.08
C GLY A 99 5.93 -14.41 -19.00
N THR A 100 5.63 -15.14 -20.06
CA THR A 100 6.62 -15.66 -21.00
C THR A 100 6.08 -15.70 -22.41
N GLU A 101 6.96 -15.71 -23.41
CA GLU A 101 6.58 -16.02 -24.78
C GLU A 101 6.65 -17.52 -25.04
N VAL A 102 5.63 -18.05 -25.68
CA VAL A 102 5.59 -19.45 -26.16
C VAL A 102 5.50 -19.47 -27.67
N LEU A 103 6.20 -20.43 -28.28
CA LEU A 103 6.11 -20.68 -29.71
C LEU A 103 4.84 -21.51 -29.99
N GLU A 104 3.88 -20.93 -30.67
CA GLU A 104 2.68 -21.64 -31.14
C GLU A 104 2.78 -21.96 -32.63
N GLU A 105 2.34 -23.14 -33.03
CA GLU A 105 2.17 -23.53 -34.40
C GLU A 105 0.68 -23.51 -34.74
N THR A 106 0.33 -22.62 -35.66
CA THR A 106 -1.08 -22.51 -36.13
C THR A 106 -1.44 -23.72 -36.98
N PRO A 107 -2.74 -24.06 -37.11
CA PRO A 107 -3.20 -25.18 -37.95
C PRO A 107 -2.71 -25.17 -39.41
N GLY A 108 -2.16 -24.06 -39.88
CA GLY A 108 -1.54 -23.90 -41.21
C GLY A 108 -0.01 -24.06 -41.23
N GLY A 109 0.62 -24.57 -40.14
CA GLY A 109 2.08 -24.80 -40.05
C GLY A 109 2.93 -23.50 -39.85
N LYS A 110 2.29 -22.35 -39.69
CA LYS A 110 3.01 -21.10 -39.42
C LYS A 110 3.32 -21.01 -37.93
N ARG A 111 4.59 -20.81 -37.59
CA ARG A 111 5.06 -20.59 -36.21
C ARG A 111 5.02 -19.12 -35.87
N SER A 112 4.47 -18.78 -34.68
CA SER A 112 4.46 -17.44 -34.13
C SER A 112 4.66 -17.47 -32.63
N PHE A 113 5.34 -16.44 -32.11
CA PHE A 113 5.44 -16.26 -30.65
C PHE A 113 4.16 -15.61 -30.14
N ARG A 114 3.65 -16.14 -29.02
CA ARG A 114 2.55 -15.56 -28.28
C ARG A 114 2.97 -15.28 -26.84
N PHE A 115 2.73 -14.06 -26.38
CA PHE A 115 2.92 -13.72 -24.98
C PHE A 115 1.80 -14.31 -24.12
N ILE A 116 2.18 -15.04 -23.07
CA ILE A 116 1.29 -15.51 -22.01
C ILE A 116 1.54 -14.64 -20.80
N ALA A 117 0.54 -13.83 -20.43
CA ALA A 117 0.61 -12.92 -19.30
C ALA A 117 0.70 -13.69 -17.97
N GLY A 118 1.65 -13.32 -17.15
CA GLY A 118 1.80 -13.85 -15.80
C GLY A 118 0.78 -13.23 -14.83
N PRO A 119 0.77 -13.68 -13.56
CA PRO A 119 -0.14 -13.19 -12.53
C PRO A 119 0.04 -11.70 -12.19
N VAL A 120 1.16 -11.07 -12.52
CA VAL A 120 1.35 -9.61 -12.37
C VAL A 120 0.33 -8.79 -13.14
N PHE A 121 -0.26 -9.36 -14.19
CA PHE A 121 -1.36 -8.76 -14.93
C PHE A 121 -2.68 -8.92 -14.17
N ALA A 122 -2.74 -8.26 -13.03
CA ALA A 122 -3.89 -8.10 -12.17
C ALA A 122 -3.98 -6.66 -11.69
N GLN A 123 -5.15 -6.21 -11.22
CA GLN A 123 -5.31 -4.87 -10.65
C GLN A 123 -4.88 -4.83 -9.17
N LEU A 124 -5.03 -5.94 -8.46
CA LEU A 124 -4.56 -6.14 -7.10
C LEU A 124 -3.80 -7.47 -7.01
N LEU A 125 -2.49 -7.41 -6.82
CA LEU A 125 -1.64 -8.59 -6.68
C LEU A 125 -1.26 -8.80 -5.22
N MET A 126 -1.55 -9.98 -4.67
CA MET A 126 -0.96 -10.45 -3.44
C MET A 126 0.35 -11.18 -3.75
N ALA A 127 1.48 -10.62 -3.32
CA ALA A 127 2.79 -11.25 -3.37
C ALA A 127 3.10 -11.88 -2.00
N ASP A 128 2.72 -13.13 -1.81
CA ASP A 128 2.76 -13.79 -0.51
C ASP A 128 4.16 -14.34 -0.21
N GLU A 129 4.71 -14.00 0.97
CA GLU A 129 6.05 -14.36 1.44
C GLU A 129 7.16 -13.93 0.47
N ILE A 130 7.15 -12.65 0.06
CA ILE A 130 8.06 -12.08 -0.95
C ILE A 130 9.56 -12.36 -0.64
N ASN A 131 9.91 -12.46 0.64
CA ASN A 131 11.27 -12.72 1.10
C ASN A 131 11.74 -14.17 0.86
N ARG A 132 10.87 -15.08 0.44
CA ARG A 132 11.27 -16.49 0.12
C ARG A 132 11.82 -16.66 -1.28
N ALA A 133 11.48 -15.80 -2.22
CA ALA A 133 12.03 -15.90 -3.58
C ALA A 133 13.42 -15.29 -3.70
N SER A 134 14.13 -15.69 -4.75
CA SER A 134 15.46 -15.16 -5.06
C SER A 134 15.44 -13.63 -5.26
N PRO A 135 16.55 -12.91 -5.00
CA PRO A 135 16.65 -11.47 -5.25
C PRO A 135 16.31 -11.06 -6.69
N ARG A 136 16.57 -11.94 -7.65
CA ARG A 136 16.23 -11.71 -9.06
C ARG A 136 14.72 -11.66 -9.27
N THR A 137 13.99 -12.58 -8.65
CA THR A 137 12.53 -12.67 -8.73
C THR A 137 11.87 -11.51 -7.99
N GLN A 138 12.36 -11.18 -6.79
CA GLN A 138 11.92 -9.98 -6.06
C GLN A 138 12.10 -8.71 -6.90
N SER A 139 13.30 -8.52 -7.49
CA SER A 139 13.61 -7.34 -8.31
C SER A 139 12.68 -7.21 -9.51
N ALA A 140 12.30 -8.31 -10.15
CA ALA A 140 11.38 -8.31 -11.27
C ALA A 140 9.99 -7.78 -10.89
N LEU A 141 9.42 -8.22 -9.76
CA LEU A 141 8.15 -7.67 -9.26
C LEU A 141 8.29 -6.19 -8.88
N LEU A 142 9.36 -5.83 -8.15
CA LEU A 142 9.56 -4.46 -7.69
C LEU A 142 9.81 -3.48 -8.85
N GLN A 143 10.39 -3.95 -9.96
CA GLN A 143 10.50 -3.17 -11.19
C GLN A 143 9.12 -2.95 -11.82
N ALA A 144 8.31 -4.02 -11.95
CA ALA A 144 6.94 -3.92 -12.47
C ALA A 144 6.08 -2.95 -11.63
N MET A 145 6.22 -2.95 -10.31
CA MET A 145 5.54 -2.00 -9.40
C MET A 145 5.91 -0.54 -9.71
N GLN A 146 7.17 -0.27 -10.00
CA GLN A 146 7.65 1.09 -10.25
C GLN A 146 7.31 1.57 -11.67
N GLU A 147 7.48 0.71 -12.67
CA GLU A 147 7.36 1.07 -14.08
C GLU A 147 5.93 0.93 -14.62
N GLN A 148 5.07 0.18 -13.90
CA GLN A 148 3.70 -0.16 -14.31
C GLN A 148 3.61 -0.84 -15.69
N HIS A 149 4.70 -1.47 -16.10
CA HIS A 149 4.78 -2.33 -17.27
C HIS A 149 5.85 -3.39 -17.08
N VAL A 150 5.84 -4.42 -17.90
CA VAL A 150 6.90 -5.42 -17.99
C VAL A 150 7.47 -5.46 -19.40
N THR A 151 8.74 -5.84 -19.54
CA THR A 151 9.37 -6.05 -20.84
C THR A 151 9.75 -7.51 -20.95
N VAL A 152 9.15 -8.22 -21.91
CA VAL A 152 9.42 -9.65 -22.18
C VAL A 152 9.83 -9.78 -23.65
N ALA A 153 10.95 -10.46 -23.91
CA ALA A 153 11.54 -10.64 -25.23
C ALA A 153 11.68 -9.34 -26.06
N GLY A 154 11.92 -8.20 -25.38
CA GLY A 154 12.06 -6.88 -26.01
C GLY A 154 10.73 -6.15 -26.26
N ALA A 155 9.58 -6.78 -26.04
CA ALA A 155 8.27 -6.16 -26.16
C ALA A 155 7.79 -5.62 -24.79
N ARG A 156 7.22 -4.41 -24.79
CA ARG A 156 6.61 -3.78 -23.62
C ARG A 156 5.15 -4.20 -23.49
N HIS A 157 4.77 -4.61 -22.29
CA HIS A 157 3.41 -4.96 -21.92
C HIS A 157 2.98 -4.12 -20.71
N ASP A 158 2.03 -3.20 -20.91
CA ASP A 158 1.51 -2.35 -19.84
C ASP A 158 0.64 -3.16 -18.88
N LEU A 159 0.78 -2.89 -17.58
CA LEU A 159 -0.05 -3.54 -16.55
C LEU A 159 -1.45 -2.92 -16.49
N PRO A 160 -2.46 -3.68 -16.01
CA PRO A 160 -3.81 -3.16 -15.80
C PRO A 160 -3.82 -1.96 -14.85
N LYS A 161 -4.77 -1.03 -15.04
CA LYS A 161 -4.97 0.11 -14.15
C LYS A 161 -6.31 -0.02 -13.42
N PRO A 162 -6.33 0.31 -12.11
CA PRO A 162 -5.19 0.61 -11.25
C PRO A 162 -4.33 -0.63 -11.00
N PHE A 163 -3.06 -0.49 -10.63
CA PHE A 163 -2.18 -1.61 -10.29
C PHE A 163 -1.61 -1.44 -8.88
N HIS A 164 -1.92 -2.41 -8.01
CA HIS A 164 -1.48 -2.42 -6.62
C HIS A 164 -0.89 -3.78 -6.25
N VAL A 165 0.14 -3.74 -5.40
CA VAL A 165 0.72 -4.94 -4.80
C VAL A 165 0.62 -4.81 -3.28
N LEU A 166 0.06 -5.84 -2.65
CA LEU A 166 0.14 -6.07 -1.22
C LEU A 166 1.07 -7.29 -1.03
N ALA A 167 2.33 -7.00 -0.72
CA ALA A 167 3.30 -8.05 -0.44
C ALA A 167 3.21 -8.46 1.02
N THR A 168 3.48 -9.74 1.33
CA THR A 168 3.57 -10.20 2.71
C THR A 168 4.98 -10.67 3.05
N GLN A 169 5.33 -10.54 4.32
CA GLN A 169 6.56 -11.06 4.89
C GLN A 169 6.27 -11.69 6.24
N ASN A 170 6.82 -12.89 6.46
CA ASN A 170 6.82 -13.54 7.77
C ASN A 170 8.11 -13.16 8.51
N PRO A 171 8.04 -12.44 9.64
CA PRO A 171 9.23 -12.01 10.37
C PRO A 171 9.94 -13.15 11.12
N LEU A 172 9.26 -14.29 11.35
CA LEU A 172 9.82 -15.43 12.07
C LEU A 172 10.64 -16.38 11.19
N GLU A 173 10.37 -16.38 9.90
CA GLU A 173 11.11 -17.23 8.95
C GLU A 173 12.43 -16.57 8.56
N GLN A 174 13.53 -17.16 9.03
CA GLN A 174 14.88 -16.72 8.70
C GLN A 174 15.60 -17.70 7.76
N GLU A 175 15.30 -18.99 7.85
CA GLU A 175 15.91 -20.00 6.98
C GLU A 175 15.28 -19.99 5.58
N GLY A 176 16.12 -20.02 4.55
CA GLY A 176 15.67 -20.04 3.15
C GLY A 176 15.04 -18.71 2.69
N THR A 177 15.31 -17.60 3.39
CA THR A 177 14.80 -16.28 3.03
C THR A 177 15.88 -15.32 2.55
N TYR A 178 15.49 -14.39 1.68
CA TYR A 178 16.34 -13.32 1.16
C TYR A 178 15.72 -12.00 1.59
N PRO A 179 16.31 -11.27 2.56
CA PRO A 179 15.78 -9.99 2.99
C PRO A 179 15.77 -8.98 1.83
N LEU A 180 14.74 -8.17 1.78
CA LEU A 180 14.65 -7.09 0.81
C LEU A 180 15.67 -6.00 1.18
N PRO A 181 16.51 -5.55 0.25
CA PRO A 181 17.39 -4.41 0.47
C PRO A 181 16.60 -3.12 0.75
N GLU A 182 17.16 -2.20 1.54
CA GLU A 182 16.52 -0.94 1.92
C GLU A 182 16.05 -0.11 0.72
N ALA A 183 16.85 -0.07 -0.36
CA ALA A 183 16.48 0.63 -1.59
C ALA A 183 15.25 0.01 -2.30
N GLN A 184 14.97 -1.25 -2.05
CA GLN A 184 13.78 -1.94 -2.57
C GLN A 184 12.57 -1.75 -1.65
N LEU A 185 12.78 -1.70 -0.34
CA LEU A 185 11.74 -1.40 0.64
C LEU A 185 11.14 0.00 0.43
N ASP A 186 11.94 0.98 0.01
CA ASP A 186 11.48 2.35 -0.29
C ASP A 186 10.44 2.45 -1.43
N ARG A 187 10.21 1.36 -2.18
CA ARG A 187 9.15 1.28 -3.20
C ARG A 187 7.77 1.02 -2.63
N PHE A 188 7.68 0.46 -1.42
CA PHE A 188 6.41 0.34 -0.70
C PHE A 188 6.03 1.68 -0.08
N LEU A 189 4.77 2.07 -0.20
CA LEU A 189 4.25 3.28 0.43
C LEU A 189 4.29 3.15 1.95
N MET A 190 3.86 2.01 2.45
CA MET A 190 3.78 1.66 3.87
C MET A 190 4.26 0.24 4.13
N GLU A 191 4.82 0.04 5.31
CA GLU A 191 4.97 -1.24 5.96
C GLU A 191 3.97 -1.32 7.11
N VAL A 192 3.12 -2.33 7.08
CA VAL A 192 2.00 -2.50 8.00
C VAL A 192 2.20 -3.76 8.80
N ASP A 193 2.32 -3.63 10.13
CA ASP A 193 2.32 -4.78 11.01
C ASP A 193 0.92 -5.36 11.11
N VAL A 194 0.86 -6.69 11.04
CA VAL A 194 -0.35 -7.48 11.22
C VAL A 194 -0.17 -8.30 12.48
N ASP A 195 -0.72 -7.81 13.56
CA ASP A 195 -0.64 -8.42 14.88
C ASP A 195 -1.83 -9.36 15.14
N TYR A 196 -1.76 -10.11 16.25
CA TYR A 196 -2.87 -10.94 16.70
C TYR A 196 -4.10 -10.07 17.00
N PRO A 197 -5.32 -10.52 16.61
CA PRO A 197 -6.54 -9.86 17.00
C PRO A 197 -6.74 -9.93 18.52
N ASP A 198 -7.54 -9.04 19.06
CA ASP A 198 -7.93 -9.09 20.46
C ASP A 198 -8.94 -10.23 20.74
N LEU A 199 -9.21 -10.51 22.01
CA LEU A 199 -10.08 -11.60 22.44
C LEU A 199 -11.50 -11.50 21.84
N GLU A 200 -12.05 -10.30 21.75
CA GLU A 200 -13.40 -10.09 21.21
C GLU A 200 -13.45 -10.33 19.69
N ALA A 201 -12.42 -9.93 18.98
CA ALA A 201 -12.28 -10.21 17.56
C ALA A 201 -12.05 -11.70 17.30
N GLU A 202 -11.18 -12.38 18.08
CA GLU A 202 -11.02 -13.84 17.99
C GLU A 202 -12.32 -14.57 18.20
N ARG A 203 -13.14 -14.14 19.18
CA ARG A 203 -14.46 -14.71 19.42
C ARG A 203 -15.37 -14.57 18.20
N LYS A 204 -15.39 -13.40 17.55
CA LYS A 204 -16.16 -13.19 16.32
C LYS A 204 -15.67 -14.08 15.19
N ILE A 205 -14.34 -14.16 15.02
CA ILE A 205 -13.71 -15.03 14.00
C ILE A 205 -14.19 -16.47 14.19
N LEU A 206 -14.16 -17.00 15.42
CA LEU A 206 -14.60 -18.37 15.70
C LEU A 206 -16.03 -18.63 15.22
N PHE A 207 -16.98 -17.74 15.54
CA PHE A 207 -18.38 -17.94 15.16
C PHE A 207 -18.61 -17.75 13.66
N ASP A 208 -17.96 -16.76 13.03
CA ASP A 208 -18.17 -16.42 11.63
C ASP A 208 -17.52 -17.44 10.68
N THR A 209 -16.34 -17.99 11.05
CA THR A 209 -15.58 -18.89 10.16
C THR A 209 -15.89 -20.38 10.36
N THR A 210 -16.57 -20.75 11.46
CA THR A 210 -16.96 -22.15 11.73
C THR A 210 -18.49 -22.35 11.66
N GLY A 211 -19.24 -21.29 11.38
CA GLY A 211 -20.69 -21.34 11.16
C GLY A 211 -21.06 -21.95 9.81
N ALA A 212 -22.38 -22.17 9.61
CA ALA A 212 -22.90 -22.71 8.35
C ALA A 212 -22.81 -21.70 7.18
N ASP A 213 -22.88 -20.41 7.49
CA ASP A 213 -22.86 -19.33 6.51
C ASP A 213 -21.59 -18.47 6.70
N GLU A 214 -20.77 -18.36 5.68
CA GLU A 214 -19.60 -17.49 5.67
C GLU A 214 -19.98 -16.09 5.19
N THR A 215 -19.68 -15.07 6.00
CA THR A 215 -19.87 -13.67 5.59
C THR A 215 -18.93 -13.31 4.45
N ARG A 216 -19.49 -12.81 3.35
CA ARG A 216 -18.74 -12.37 2.18
C ARG A 216 -18.90 -10.87 1.98
N ALA A 217 -17.81 -10.20 1.64
CA ALA A 217 -17.86 -8.80 1.27
C ALA A 217 -18.71 -8.59 0.01
N LYS A 218 -19.36 -7.43 -0.05
CA LYS A 218 -20.07 -6.97 -1.26
C LYS A 218 -19.22 -5.92 -1.96
N ALA A 219 -19.29 -5.88 -3.30
CA ALA A 219 -18.68 -4.81 -4.08
C ALA A 219 -19.33 -3.46 -3.70
N ALA A 220 -18.50 -2.50 -3.34
CA ALA A 220 -18.90 -1.15 -2.96
C ALA A 220 -18.33 -0.08 -3.88
N MET A 221 -17.33 -0.45 -4.69
CA MET A 221 -16.68 0.40 -5.67
C MET A 221 -16.40 -0.40 -6.95
N THR A 222 -16.05 0.32 -8.01
CA THR A 222 -15.47 -0.20 -9.23
C THR A 222 -14.02 0.26 -9.38
N ALA A 223 -13.26 -0.33 -10.29
CA ALA A 223 -11.90 0.12 -10.61
C ALA A 223 -11.86 1.61 -11.03
N ASP A 224 -12.88 2.07 -11.77
CA ASP A 224 -12.99 3.47 -12.20
C ASP A 224 -13.28 4.40 -11.03
N ASP A 225 -14.12 4.00 -10.07
CA ASP A 225 -14.36 4.74 -8.83
C ASP A 225 -13.07 4.89 -8.01
N LEU A 226 -12.26 3.83 -7.95
CA LEU A 226 -10.96 3.88 -7.27
C LEU A 226 -10.00 4.85 -7.98
N ILE A 227 -9.93 4.82 -9.31
CA ILE A 227 -9.11 5.77 -10.08
C ILE A 227 -9.59 7.21 -9.85
N ALA A 228 -10.91 7.42 -9.79
CA ALA A 228 -11.48 8.74 -9.46
C ALA A 228 -11.09 9.19 -8.05
N ALA A 229 -11.16 8.28 -7.06
CA ALA A 229 -10.72 8.55 -5.69
C ALA A 229 -9.23 8.90 -5.59
N GLN A 230 -8.36 8.18 -6.31
CA GLN A 230 -6.92 8.46 -6.38
C GLN A 230 -6.63 9.84 -7.00
N ARG A 231 -7.41 10.24 -8.01
CA ARG A 231 -7.32 11.59 -8.60
C ARG A 231 -7.77 12.67 -7.63
N LEU A 232 -8.83 12.39 -6.86
CA LEU A 232 -9.33 13.30 -5.82
C LEU A 232 -8.29 13.47 -4.71
N VAL A 233 -7.72 12.38 -4.19
CA VAL A 233 -6.64 12.40 -3.18
C VAL A 233 -5.52 13.37 -3.58
N ARG A 234 -5.08 13.32 -4.84
CA ARG A 234 -4.01 14.20 -5.35
C ARG A 234 -4.40 15.67 -5.42
N ARG A 235 -5.69 16.00 -5.42
CA ARG A 235 -6.24 17.37 -5.52
C ARG A 235 -6.66 17.93 -4.18
N LEU A 236 -6.75 17.13 -3.13
CA LEU A 236 -7.13 17.63 -1.81
C LEU A 236 -6.14 18.71 -1.34
N PRO A 237 -6.64 19.84 -0.85
CA PRO A 237 -5.79 20.91 -0.31
C PRO A 237 -5.05 20.43 0.93
N VAL A 238 -3.87 20.99 1.16
CA VAL A 238 -3.03 20.70 2.35
C VAL A 238 -2.61 22.01 2.95
N GLY A 239 -2.87 22.17 4.24
CA GLY A 239 -2.43 23.34 5.01
C GLY A 239 -0.92 23.35 5.21
N GLU A 240 -0.32 24.53 5.31
CA GLU A 240 1.13 24.73 5.50
C GLU A 240 1.63 23.98 6.74
N SER A 241 0.88 23.98 7.84
CA SER A 241 1.23 23.24 9.07
C SER A 241 1.48 21.73 8.82
N VAL A 242 0.71 21.13 7.93
CA VAL A 242 0.88 19.70 7.57
C VAL A 242 2.14 19.52 6.72
N VAL A 243 2.43 20.44 5.80
CA VAL A 243 3.65 20.42 4.98
C VAL A 243 4.87 20.53 5.86
N GLU A 244 4.90 21.50 6.77
CA GLU A 244 6.01 21.70 7.71
C GLU A 244 6.17 20.50 8.66
N ALA A 245 5.08 19.92 9.15
CA ALA A 245 5.13 18.71 9.98
C ALA A 245 5.76 17.53 9.24
N ILE A 246 5.39 17.30 7.98
CA ILE A 246 5.99 16.25 7.14
C ILE A 246 7.48 16.50 6.93
N LEU A 247 7.86 17.73 6.58
CA LEU A 247 9.27 18.09 6.35
C LEU A 247 10.10 17.96 7.62
N ALA A 248 9.61 18.48 8.76
CA ALA A 248 10.26 18.35 10.04
C ALA A 248 10.46 16.89 10.45
N LEU A 249 9.41 16.06 10.32
CA LEU A 249 9.47 14.63 10.63
C LEU A 249 10.52 13.89 9.78
N VAL A 250 10.45 14.03 8.47
CA VAL A 250 11.34 13.31 7.55
C VAL A 250 12.79 13.77 7.64
N ARG A 251 13.04 15.09 7.80
CA ARG A 251 14.39 15.64 7.94
C ARG A 251 15.02 15.24 9.26
N SER A 252 14.26 15.27 10.36
CA SER A 252 14.73 14.85 11.68
C SER A 252 14.95 13.33 11.79
N ALA A 253 14.43 12.54 10.86
CA ALA A 253 14.66 11.10 10.78
C ALA A 253 15.93 10.73 9.98
N ARG A 254 16.77 11.72 9.60
CA ARG A 254 18.03 11.50 8.88
C ARG A 254 19.22 11.53 9.83
N PRO A 255 20.32 10.82 9.53
CA PRO A 255 21.57 11.02 10.27
C PRO A 255 22.08 12.44 10.06
N GLY A 256 22.60 13.08 11.12
CA GLY A 256 23.18 14.40 11.02
C GLY A 256 22.78 15.36 12.14
N PRO A 257 23.35 16.57 12.14
CA PRO A 257 23.20 17.53 13.24
C PRO A 257 21.78 18.09 13.36
N GLU A 258 21.01 18.17 12.27
CA GLU A 258 19.62 18.67 12.28
C GLU A 258 18.69 17.80 13.16
N ALA A 259 18.96 16.51 13.24
CA ALA A 259 18.20 15.58 14.08
C ALA A 259 18.65 15.60 15.57
N GLY A 260 19.72 16.31 15.91
CA GLY A 260 20.28 16.36 17.26
C GLY A 260 20.67 14.97 17.79
N ASP A 261 20.29 14.65 19.03
CA ASP A 261 20.62 13.34 19.63
C ASP A 261 19.96 12.15 18.93
N ILE A 262 18.80 12.34 18.27
CA ILE A 262 18.15 11.29 17.49
C ILE A 262 19.01 10.93 16.27
N GLY A 263 19.63 11.91 15.61
CA GLY A 263 20.48 11.67 14.45
C GLY A 263 21.68 10.78 14.71
N LYS A 264 22.17 10.73 15.96
CA LYS A 264 23.25 9.83 16.38
C LYS A 264 22.81 8.36 16.45
N LEU A 265 21.51 8.10 16.58
CA LEU A 265 20.95 6.76 16.65
C LEU A 265 20.70 6.15 15.25
N ILE A 266 20.67 6.99 14.23
CA ILE A 266 20.27 6.63 12.86
C ILE A 266 21.51 6.47 11.98
N SER A 267 21.66 5.30 11.35
CA SER A 267 22.72 5.04 10.38
C SER A 267 22.28 5.34 8.94
N TRP A 268 21.00 5.16 8.67
CA TRP A 268 20.35 5.43 7.39
C TRP A 268 18.93 5.96 7.62
N GLY A 269 18.49 6.95 6.85
CA GLY A 269 17.22 7.65 7.05
C GLY A 269 16.45 7.91 5.74
N PRO A 270 15.19 8.37 5.86
CA PRO A 270 14.28 8.49 4.73
C PRO A 270 14.69 9.57 3.74
N GLY A 271 14.56 9.24 2.44
CA GLY A 271 14.73 10.17 1.32
C GLY A 271 13.47 11.02 1.06
N PRO A 272 13.47 11.84 -0.02
CA PRO A 272 12.31 12.64 -0.42
C PRO A 272 11.04 11.82 -0.74
N ARG A 273 11.20 10.54 -1.13
CA ARG A 273 10.08 9.62 -1.34
C ARG A 273 9.22 9.45 -0.08
N ALA A 274 9.82 9.48 1.10
CA ALA A 274 9.07 9.41 2.34
C ALA A 274 8.14 10.61 2.55
N SER A 275 8.61 11.83 2.23
CA SER A 275 7.75 13.04 2.26
C SER A 275 6.60 12.92 1.24
N GLN A 276 6.89 12.43 0.03
CA GLN A 276 5.87 12.20 -0.99
C GLN A 276 4.85 11.13 -0.55
N ALA A 277 5.32 10.05 0.07
CA ALA A 277 4.48 8.98 0.60
C ALA A 277 3.57 9.50 1.72
N LEU A 278 4.12 10.25 2.70
CA LEU A 278 3.33 10.88 3.75
C LEU A 278 2.29 11.84 3.17
N MET A 279 2.68 12.71 2.23
CA MET A 279 1.77 13.67 1.61
C MET A 279 0.57 13.00 0.92
N LEU A 280 0.78 11.88 0.23
CA LEU A 280 -0.30 11.12 -0.38
C LEU A 280 -1.14 10.38 0.67
N ALA A 281 -0.47 9.77 1.64
CA ALA A 281 -1.11 8.96 2.68
C ALA A 281 -2.01 9.80 3.60
N VAL A 282 -1.59 10.99 4.03
CA VAL A 282 -2.41 11.87 4.88
C VAL A 282 -3.66 12.36 4.15
N ARG A 283 -3.55 12.67 2.86
CA ARG A 283 -4.70 13.02 2.01
C ARG A 283 -5.67 11.85 1.85
N ALA A 284 -5.12 10.66 1.59
CA ALA A 284 -5.92 9.45 1.44
C ALA A 284 -6.64 9.08 2.74
N ARG A 285 -5.98 9.23 3.90
CA ARG A 285 -6.59 9.04 5.22
C ARG A 285 -7.70 10.05 5.48
N ALA A 286 -7.47 11.32 5.21
CA ALA A 286 -8.49 12.35 5.34
C ALA A 286 -9.74 12.00 4.51
N LEU A 287 -9.58 11.60 3.24
CA LEU A 287 -10.69 11.19 2.39
C LEU A 287 -11.42 9.95 2.94
N LEU A 288 -10.68 8.95 3.43
CA LEU A 288 -11.24 7.74 4.02
C LEU A 288 -12.10 8.04 5.25
N GLU A 289 -11.76 9.06 6.03
CA GLU A 289 -12.52 9.57 7.16
C GLU A 289 -13.60 10.59 6.76
N GLY A 290 -13.74 10.91 5.48
CA GLY A 290 -14.73 11.86 4.96
C GLY A 290 -14.35 13.32 5.13
N ARG A 291 -13.07 13.59 5.39
CA ARG A 291 -12.50 14.94 5.45
C ARG A 291 -11.86 15.30 4.10
N PHE A 292 -11.90 16.56 3.74
CA PHE A 292 -11.34 17.07 2.48
C PHE A 292 -10.02 17.84 2.65
N ALA A 293 -9.46 17.81 3.86
CA ALA A 293 -8.11 18.28 4.16
C ALA A 293 -7.50 17.45 5.27
N PRO A 294 -6.20 17.10 5.17
CA PRO A 294 -5.48 16.40 6.23
C PRO A 294 -5.11 17.34 7.38
N SER A 295 -4.81 16.76 8.55
CA SER A 295 -4.32 17.43 9.75
C SER A 295 -2.90 16.97 10.10
N VAL A 296 -2.27 17.65 11.08
CA VAL A 296 -0.99 17.22 11.64
C VAL A 296 -1.13 15.86 12.34
N ASP A 297 -2.29 15.56 12.94
CA ASP A 297 -2.55 14.26 13.55
C ASP A 297 -2.45 13.11 12.54
N ASP A 298 -2.89 13.33 11.28
CA ASP A 298 -2.71 12.35 10.21
C ASP A 298 -1.24 12.07 9.93
N VAL A 299 -0.38 13.09 10.01
CA VAL A 299 1.08 12.92 9.85
C VAL A 299 1.65 12.08 10.99
N LEU A 300 1.24 12.37 12.22
CA LEU A 300 1.71 11.64 13.41
C LEU A 300 1.24 10.18 13.37
N GLU A 301 0.01 9.92 12.96
CA GLU A 301 -0.56 8.58 12.88
C GLU A 301 0.12 7.71 11.81
N LEU A 302 0.43 8.33 10.66
CA LEU A 302 1.04 7.63 9.52
C LEU A 302 2.58 7.66 9.52
N ALA A 303 3.20 8.33 10.51
CA ALA A 303 4.66 8.42 10.62
C ALA A 303 5.34 7.06 10.65
N GLU A 304 4.88 6.17 11.53
CA GLU A 304 5.51 4.86 11.72
C GLU A 304 5.37 3.95 10.49
N PRO A 305 4.18 3.66 9.95
CA PRO A 305 4.05 2.77 8.80
C PRO A 305 4.75 3.30 7.54
N VAL A 306 4.96 4.61 7.42
CA VAL A 306 5.67 5.18 6.26
C VAL A 306 7.18 5.22 6.48
N LEU A 307 7.67 5.40 7.71
CA LEU A 307 9.10 5.63 7.97
C LEU A 307 9.86 4.39 8.39
N LYS A 308 9.24 3.41 9.08
CA LYS A 308 9.98 2.33 9.75
C LYS A 308 10.82 1.47 8.79
N HIS A 309 10.36 1.21 7.57
CA HIS A 309 11.10 0.48 6.54
C HIS A 309 12.06 1.36 5.75
N ARG A 310 12.15 2.64 6.09
CA ARG A 310 13.03 3.65 5.48
C ARG A 310 14.10 4.16 6.44
N MET A 311 14.30 3.47 7.56
CA MET A 311 15.26 3.86 8.61
C MET A 311 16.04 2.64 9.08
N ALA A 312 17.32 2.86 9.40
CA ALA A 312 18.14 1.88 10.06
C ALA A 312 18.88 2.52 11.24
N LEU A 313 18.97 1.79 12.36
CA LEU A 313 19.68 2.23 13.55
C LEU A 313 21.17 1.88 13.47
N THR A 314 22.01 2.69 14.10
CA THR A 314 23.42 2.40 14.32
C THR A 314 23.58 1.12 15.16
N PHE A 315 24.74 0.48 15.04
CA PHE A 315 25.04 -0.70 15.84
C PHE A 315 24.98 -0.38 17.36
N ALA A 316 25.52 0.77 17.77
CA ALA A 316 25.48 1.22 19.17
C ALA A 316 24.04 1.39 19.69
N ALA A 317 23.17 2.02 18.91
CA ALA A 317 21.76 2.20 19.28
C ALA A 317 21.03 0.86 19.46
N ARG A 318 21.29 -0.11 18.57
CA ARG A 318 20.73 -1.47 18.68
C ARG A 318 21.28 -2.21 19.92
N ALA A 319 22.57 -2.07 20.20
CA ALA A 319 23.18 -2.67 21.39
C ALA A 319 22.61 -2.09 22.70
N GLU A 320 22.16 -0.83 22.68
CA GLU A 320 21.44 -0.17 23.79
C GLU A 320 19.94 -0.56 23.85
N GLY A 321 19.46 -1.49 23.02
CA GLY A 321 18.06 -1.91 22.99
C GLY A 321 17.10 -0.88 22.40
N LYS A 322 17.58 0.11 21.64
CA LYS A 322 16.73 1.04 20.92
C LYS A 322 16.07 0.34 19.72
N THR A 323 14.81 0.68 19.46
CA THR A 323 14.04 0.17 18.31
C THR A 323 13.63 1.33 17.39
N ILE A 324 13.35 1.03 16.12
CA ILE A 324 12.86 2.04 15.18
C ILE A 324 11.56 2.68 15.64
N PRO A 325 10.53 1.94 16.14
CA PRO A 325 9.33 2.55 16.71
C PRO A 325 9.63 3.52 17.86
N ASN A 326 10.57 3.20 18.77
CA ASN A 326 10.97 4.11 19.83
C ASN A 326 11.56 5.43 19.28
N VAL A 327 12.38 5.34 18.23
CA VAL A 327 12.97 6.53 17.59
C VAL A 327 11.91 7.37 16.91
N ILE A 328 10.98 6.73 16.16
CA ILE A 328 9.86 7.41 15.51
C ILE A 328 8.95 8.06 16.56
N GLY A 329 8.67 7.40 17.69
CA GLY A 329 7.90 7.98 18.78
C GLY A 329 8.53 9.28 19.33
N ARG A 330 9.86 9.31 19.47
CA ARG A 330 10.58 10.53 19.85
C ARG A 330 10.55 11.63 18.79
N LEU A 331 10.53 11.26 17.50
CA LEU A 331 10.38 12.21 16.40
C LEU A 331 8.97 12.82 16.40
N LYS A 332 7.93 12.00 16.59
CA LYS A 332 6.53 12.44 16.69
C LYS A 332 6.34 13.45 17.81
N ALA A 333 6.92 13.18 19.01
CA ALA A 333 6.83 14.06 20.16
C ALA A 333 7.51 15.44 20.00
N ARG A 334 8.27 15.67 18.93
CA ARG A 334 8.86 16.97 18.62
C ARG A 334 7.98 17.84 17.71
N ILE A 335 6.95 17.24 17.12
CA ILE A 335 6.10 17.88 16.12
C ILE A 335 4.70 18.16 16.69
N GLY A 336 4.18 17.27 17.50
CA GLY A 336 2.95 17.43 18.27
C GLY A 336 3.26 17.91 19.66
#